data_23a8172ed28e226364235975378cf8a7
#
_entry.id   23a8172ed28e226364235975378cf8a7
#
_cell.length_a   1.000
_cell.length_b   1.000
_cell.length_c   1.000
_cell.angle_alpha   90.00
_cell.angle_beta   90.00
_cell.angle_gamma   90.00
#
_symmetry.space_group_name_H-M   'P 1'
#
loop_
_entity.id
_entity.type
_entity.pdbx_description
1 polymer ?
#
loop_
_entity_poly.entity_id
_entity_poly.type
_entity_poly.pdbx_seq_one_letter_code
_entity_poly.pdbx_strand_id
1 'polypeptide(L)'
;MDLVGGDGKAFDAIELYSCFPCVPKMARRTLGFSADVQPTVTGGLTFFGAPLNTYMTHAACAMVRKLRGGAKLGLLYGQGGFVTKHHALVLSRQPSEAPLAQDTSVQAEADRHRGAVPEFVTEAKGRGAVESFTAIYGRSGEVEHGVVMLQTNDNARALARVPAQDGATLAHLLDMDRTPVGSSGDIVSADDGVLEWRVG
;
A
#
# COMPACT_ATOMS: atom_id res chain seq x y z
N MET A 1 4.58 -14.41 10.82
CA MET A 1 5.16 -15.69 10.38
C MET A 1 5.35 -16.69 11.51
N ASP A 2 5.29 -16.23 12.76
CA ASP A 2 5.46 -17.07 13.96
C ASP A 2 4.39 -18.17 14.10
N LEU A 3 3.19 -17.94 13.55
CA LEU A 3 2.09 -18.92 13.58
C LEU A 3 2.38 -20.23 12.84
N VAL A 4 3.34 -20.23 11.93
CA VAL A 4 3.71 -21.41 11.12
C VAL A 4 5.18 -21.81 11.27
N GLY A 5 5.91 -21.15 12.17
CA GLY A 5 7.30 -21.49 12.50
C GLY A 5 8.30 -21.33 11.36
N GLY A 6 8.02 -20.48 10.35
CA GLY A 6 8.86 -20.38 9.18
C GLY A 6 8.74 -19.10 8.37
N ASP A 7 9.54 -19.03 7.32
CA ASP A 7 9.49 -18.01 6.29
C ASP A 7 8.33 -18.28 5.27
N GLY A 8 8.15 -17.40 4.31
CA GLY A 8 7.10 -17.51 3.28
C GLY A 8 7.14 -18.81 2.45
N LYS A 9 8.22 -19.58 2.51
CA LYS A 9 8.38 -20.84 1.77
C LYS A 9 7.52 -21.97 2.32
N ALA A 10 6.94 -21.81 3.51
CA ALA A 10 6.06 -22.80 4.11
C ALA A 10 4.68 -22.89 3.42
N PHE A 11 4.29 -21.91 2.62
CA PHE A 11 2.97 -21.89 1.97
C PHE A 11 3.01 -22.43 0.55
N ASP A 12 2.15 -23.41 0.26
CA ASP A 12 1.96 -23.97 -1.08
C ASP A 12 1.06 -23.10 -1.95
N ALA A 13 0.19 -22.29 -1.33
CA ALA A 13 -0.74 -21.41 -2.00
C ALA A 13 -0.93 -20.11 -1.20
N ILE A 14 -1.01 -19.00 -1.90
CA ILE A 14 -1.19 -17.68 -1.26
C ILE A 14 -2.24 -16.86 -1.99
N GLU A 15 -2.89 -15.99 -1.24
CA GLU A 15 -3.72 -14.90 -1.75
C GLU A 15 -3.29 -13.62 -1.06
N LEU A 16 -2.80 -12.65 -1.82
CA LEU A 16 -2.41 -11.33 -1.33
C LEU A 16 -3.39 -10.31 -1.91
N TYR A 17 -4.44 -10.01 -1.15
CA TYR A 17 -5.51 -9.15 -1.62
C TYR A 17 -5.35 -7.70 -1.18
N SER A 18 -5.56 -6.79 -2.11
CA SER A 18 -5.94 -5.40 -1.89
C SER A 18 -6.62 -4.83 -3.14
N CYS A 19 -7.45 -3.80 -2.97
CA CYS A 19 -7.93 -2.97 -4.08
C CYS A 19 -6.85 -2.00 -4.60
N PHE A 20 -5.73 -1.86 -3.89
CA PHE A 20 -4.56 -1.10 -4.34
C PHE A 20 -3.50 -2.04 -4.92
N PRO A 21 -3.11 -1.93 -6.19
CA PRO A 21 -2.17 -2.87 -6.83
C PRO A 21 -0.76 -2.83 -6.24
N CYS A 22 -0.38 -1.77 -5.53
CA CYS A 22 0.90 -1.70 -4.81
C CYS A 22 0.94 -2.63 -3.59
N VAL A 23 -0.18 -2.86 -2.90
CA VAL A 23 -0.21 -3.61 -1.63
C VAL A 23 0.18 -5.08 -1.79
N PRO A 24 -0.31 -5.86 -2.77
CA PRO A 24 0.20 -7.21 -3.00
C PRO A 24 1.72 -7.26 -3.26
N LYS A 25 2.27 -6.24 -3.91
CA LYS A 25 3.73 -6.12 -4.13
C LYS A 25 4.47 -5.86 -2.82
N MET A 26 3.94 -4.96 -1.98
CA MET A 26 4.49 -4.67 -0.66
C MET A 26 4.41 -5.90 0.24
N ALA A 27 3.24 -6.53 0.34
CA ALA A 27 3.01 -7.75 1.12
C ALA A 27 3.96 -8.88 0.71
N ARG A 28 4.14 -9.10 -0.61
CA ARG A 28 5.08 -10.09 -1.12
C ARG A 28 6.52 -9.83 -0.65
N ARG A 29 6.97 -8.57 -0.69
CA ARG A 29 8.31 -8.18 -0.22
C ARG A 29 8.46 -8.37 1.29
N THR A 30 7.50 -7.89 2.07
CA THR A 30 7.51 -7.98 3.53
C THR A 30 7.48 -9.42 4.03
N LEU A 31 6.74 -10.29 3.34
CA LEU A 31 6.62 -11.71 3.67
C LEU A 31 7.75 -12.57 3.09
N GLY A 32 8.68 -11.99 2.34
CA GLY A 32 9.84 -12.70 1.79
C GLY A 32 9.50 -13.65 0.65
N PHE A 33 8.35 -13.50 -0.02
CA PHE A 33 8.02 -14.33 -1.17
C PHE A 33 8.83 -13.91 -2.41
N SER A 34 9.35 -14.91 -3.13
CA SER A 34 10.08 -14.70 -4.37
C SER A 34 9.16 -14.14 -5.48
N ALA A 35 9.77 -13.54 -6.51
CA ALA A 35 9.04 -12.99 -7.66
C ALA A 35 8.23 -14.03 -8.43
N ASP A 36 8.68 -15.29 -8.40
CA ASP A 36 8.07 -16.42 -9.12
C ASP A 36 6.85 -16.99 -8.42
N VAL A 37 6.64 -16.66 -7.13
CA VAL A 37 5.47 -17.11 -6.38
C VAL A 37 4.23 -16.41 -6.91
N GLN A 38 3.25 -17.20 -7.34
CA GLN A 38 1.94 -16.72 -7.77
C GLN A 38 1.23 -16.06 -6.57
N PRO A 39 0.95 -14.75 -6.61
CA PRO A 39 0.46 -14.01 -5.44
C PRO A 39 -1.02 -14.21 -5.15
N THR A 40 -1.72 -15.03 -5.93
CA THR A 40 -3.16 -15.19 -5.84
C THR A 40 -3.62 -16.59 -6.25
N VAL A 41 -4.60 -17.12 -5.55
CA VAL A 41 -5.32 -18.35 -5.93
C VAL A 41 -6.59 -18.05 -6.73
N THR A 42 -7.02 -16.78 -6.78
CA THR A 42 -8.24 -16.34 -7.47
C THR A 42 -7.96 -15.72 -8.84
N GLY A 43 -6.75 -15.22 -9.09
CA GLY A 43 -6.40 -14.37 -10.23
C GLY A 43 -6.51 -12.87 -9.95
N GLY A 44 -6.91 -12.48 -8.73
CA GLY A 44 -7.02 -11.09 -8.30
C GLY A 44 -8.26 -10.37 -8.81
N LEU A 45 -8.31 -9.06 -8.60
CA LEU A 45 -9.45 -8.21 -8.96
C LEU A 45 -9.74 -8.18 -10.46
N THR A 46 -8.71 -8.30 -11.30
CA THR A 46 -8.86 -8.35 -12.77
C THR A 46 -9.73 -9.53 -13.19
N PHE A 47 -9.70 -10.64 -12.45
CA PHE A 47 -10.45 -11.84 -12.76
C PHE A 47 -11.80 -11.87 -12.05
N PHE A 48 -11.84 -11.55 -10.76
CA PHE A 48 -13.05 -11.60 -9.93
C PHE A 48 -13.85 -10.29 -9.91
N GLY A 49 -13.31 -9.21 -10.46
CA GLY A 49 -13.86 -7.87 -10.30
C GLY A 49 -13.70 -7.37 -8.86
N ALA A 50 -14.46 -6.35 -8.50
CA ALA A 50 -14.42 -5.75 -7.16
C ALA A 50 -15.73 -6.06 -6.40
N PRO A 51 -15.90 -7.28 -5.85
CA PRO A 51 -17.15 -7.74 -5.25
C PRO A 51 -17.35 -7.16 -3.83
N LEU A 52 -16.90 -5.93 -3.58
CA LEU A 52 -16.97 -5.23 -2.30
C LEU A 52 -16.39 -6.09 -1.16
N ASN A 53 -17.20 -6.41 -0.16
CA ASN A 53 -16.75 -7.10 1.06
C ASN A 53 -16.60 -8.62 0.89
N THR A 54 -16.93 -9.20 -0.27
CA THR A 54 -16.98 -10.66 -0.45
C THR A 54 -15.72 -11.24 -1.11
N TYR A 55 -14.77 -10.43 -1.53
CA TYR A 55 -13.56 -10.94 -2.20
C TYR A 55 -12.83 -12.01 -1.38
N MET A 56 -12.59 -11.76 -0.09
CA MET A 56 -11.88 -12.72 0.76
C MET A 56 -12.68 -14.01 1.00
N THR A 57 -14.00 -13.98 0.90
CA THR A 57 -14.84 -15.19 0.91
C THR A 57 -14.59 -16.02 -0.36
N HIS A 58 -14.53 -15.38 -1.53
CA HIS A 58 -14.17 -16.06 -2.78
C HIS A 58 -12.75 -16.64 -2.72
N ALA A 59 -11.81 -15.88 -2.15
CA ALA A 59 -10.44 -16.33 -1.94
C ALA A 59 -10.38 -17.56 -1.02
N ALA A 60 -11.14 -17.56 0.08
CA ALA A 60 -11.23 -18.71 0.98
C ALA A 60 -11.80 -19.95 0.25
N CYS A 61 -12.85 -19.79 -0.56
CA CYS A 61 -13.39 -20.89 -1.38
C CYS A 61 -12.36 -21.42 -2.39
N ALA A 62 -11.59 -20.53 -3.04
CA ALA A 62 -10.53 -20.91 -3.96
C ALA A 62 -9.40 -21.64 -3.23
N MET A 63 -9.00 -21.16 -2.04
CA MET A 63 -7.98 -21.77 -1.21
C MET A 63 -8.39 -23.17 -0.76
N VAL A 64 -9.63 -23.36 -0.33
CA VAL A 64 -10.16 -24.71 0.04
C VAL A 64 -10.06 -25.67 -1.15
N ARG A 65 -10.35 -25.23 -2.37
CA ARG A 65 -10.17 -26.06 -3.57
C ARG A 65 -8.69 -26.43 -3.79
N LYS A 66 -7.76 -25.49 -3.57
CA LYS A 66 -6.31 -25.77 -3.65
C LYS A 66 -5.87 -26.80 -2.61
N LEU A 67 -6.32 -26.64 -1.35
CA LEU A 67 -6.00 -27.60 -0.27
C LEU A 67 -6.57 -28.99 -0.54
N ARG A 68 -7.81 -29.09 -1.03
CA ARG A 68 -8.41 -30.37 -1.46
C ARG A 68 -7.68 -30.99 -2.65
N GLY A 69 -7.11 -30.16 -3.53
CA GLY A 69 -6.32 -30.57 -4.69
C GLY A 69 -4.87 -30.97 -4.38
N GLY A 70 -4.44 -30.94 -3.11
CA GLY A 70 -3.13 -31.45 -2.70
C GLY A 70 -2.21 -30.44 -2.00
N ALA A 71 -2.50 -29.14 -2.05
CA ALA A 71 -1.78 -28.15 -1.24
C ALA A 71 -1.93 -28.48 0.26
N LYS A 72 -0.91 -28.20 1.05
CA LYS A 72 -0.90 -28.53 2.50
C LYS A 72 -1.25 -27.30 3.33
N LEU A 73 -0.68 -26.16 2.96
CA LEU A 73 -0.79 -24.91 3.73
C LEU A 73 -1.05 -23.73 2.80
N GLY A 74 -2.03 -22.90 3.15
CA GLY A 74 -2.41 -21.71 2.41
C GLY A 74 -2.43 -20.47 3.27
N LEU A 75 -1.99 -19.35 2.71
CA LEU A 75 -2.07 -18.02 3.32
C LEU A 75 -3.12 -17.18 2.60
N LEU A 76 -4.05 -16.64 3.35
CA LEU A 76 -4.96 -15.59 2.91
C LEU A 76 -4.57 -14.30 3.62
N TYR A 77 -4.19 -13.29 2.88
CA TYR A 77 -3.95 -11.94 3.40
C TYR A 77 -4.92 -10.97 2.73
N GLY A 78 -5.59 -10.17 3.53
CA GLY A 78 -6.51 -9.13 3.11
C GLY A 78 -6.19 -7.78 3.73
N GLN A 79 -6.26 -6.74 2.90
CA GLN A 79 -6.10 -5.36 3.31
C GLN A 79 -7.43 -4.62 3.15
N GLY A 80 -7.71 -3.69 4.08
CA GLY A 80 -8.88 -2.81 4.04
C GLY A 80 -8.53 -1.37 4.38
N GLY A 81 -9.44 -0.45 4.02
CA GLY A 81 -9.23 0.98 4.16
C GLY A 81 -8.10 1.49 3.26
N PHE A 82 -7.41 2.53 3.69
CA PHE A 82 -6.27 3.12 2.98
C PHE A 82 -4.94 2.53 3.47
N VAL A 83 -4.78 1.21 3.32
CA VAL A 83 -3.64 0.46 3.84
C VAL A 83 -3.53 0.55 5.38
N THR A 84 -4.66 0.62 6.05
CA THR A 84 -4.73 0.83 7.50
C THR A 84 -5.22 -0.39 8.29
N LYS A 85 -5.77 -1.40 7.61
CA LYS A 85 -6.29 -2.62 8.23
C LYS A 85 -5.72 -3.83 7.50
N HIS A 86 -5.13 -4.73 8.27
CA HIS A 86 -4.47 -5.92 7.73
C HIS A 86 -4.90 -7.14 8.51
N HIS A 87 -5.31 -8.19 7.80
CA HIS A 87 -5.63 -9.48 8.38
C HIS A 87 -5.01 -10.59 7.58
N ALA A 88 -4.58 -11.63 8.26
CA ALA A 88 -4.09 -12.85 7.64
C ALA A 88 -4.77 -14.07 8.27
N LEU A 89 -5.06 -15.06 7.45
CA LEU A 89 -5.56 -16.36 7.86
C LEU A 89 -4.66 -17.43 7.27
N VAL A 90 -4.30 -18.42 8.08
CA VAL A 90 -3.62 -19.61 7.62
C VAL A 90 -4.65 -20.76 7.57
N LEU A 91 -4.74 -21.40 6.42
CA LEU A 91 -5.59 -22.57 6.22
C LEU A 91 -4.70 -23.80 5.97
N SER A 92 -5.01 -24.87 6.66
CA SER A 92 -4.30 -26.13 6.54
C SER A 92 -5.22 -27.25 6.05
N ARG A 93 -4.64 -28.17 5.28
CA ARG A 93 -5.31 -29.42 4.90
C ARG A 93 -5.49 -30.36 6.10
N GLN A 94 -4.61 -30.27 7.08
CA GLN A 94 -4.70 -31.05 8.31
C GLN A 94 -5.38 -30.22 9.41
N PRO A 95 -6.19 -30.83 10.27
CA PRO A 95 -6.73 -30.16 11.44
C PRO A 95 -5.60 -29.57 12.31
N SER A 96 -5.90 -28.46 13.00
CA SER A 96 -4.98 -27.95 14.02
C SER A 96 -4.95 -28.90 15.23
N GLU A 97 -3.76 -29.19 15.72
CA GLU A 97 -3.58 -30.00 16.95
C GLU A 97 -3.92 -29.18 18.21
N ALA A 98 -3.81 -27.86 18.12
CA ALA A 98 -4.13 -26.94 19.20
C ALA A 98 -5.45 -26.17 18.92
N PRO A 99 -6.19 -25.79 19.96
CA PRO A 99 -7.32 -24.88 19.80
C PRO A 99 -6.88 -23.57 19.15
N LEU A 100 -7.75 -23.00 18.31
CA LEU A 100 -7.48 -21.67 17.74
C LEU A 100 -7.47 -20.63 18.86
N ALA A 101 -6.46 -19.75 18.82
CA ALA A 101 -6.39 -18.62 19.73
C ALA A 101 -7.62 -17.72 19.56
N GLN A 102 -8.18 -17.25 20.67
CA GLN A 102 -9.33 -16.33 20.66
C GLN A 102 -8.90 -14.90 20.36
N ASP A 103 -7.71 -14.50 20.83
CA ASP A 103 -7.09 -13.22 20.49
C ASP A 103 -5.87 -13.47 19.61
N THR A 104 -5.94 -12.98 18.39
CA THR A 104 -4.88 -13.06 17.38
C THR A 104 -4.38 -11.67 16.97
N SER A 105 -4.76 -10.62 17.74
CA SER A 105 -4.34 -9.25 17.45
C SER A 105 -2.84 -9.09 17.69
N VAL A 106 -2.14 -8.57 16.69
CA VAL A 106 -0.73 -8.18 16.77
C VAL A 106 -0.56 -6.65 16.81
N GLN A 107 -1.64 -5.92 17.10
CA GLN A 107 -1.65 -4.45 17.02
C GLN A 107 -0.62 -3.81 17.94
N ALA A 108 -0.53 -4.27 19.18
CA ALA A 108 0.43 -3.73 20.16
C ALA A 108 1.89 -3.92 19.70
N GLU A 109 2.19 -5.03 19.04
CA GLU A 109 3.51 -5.29 18.45
C GLU A 109 3.76 -4.37 17.25
N ALA A 110 2.80 -4.23 16.36
CA ALA A 110 2.87 -3.34 15.21
C ALA A 110 3.08 -1.87 15.65
N ASP A 111 2.39 -1.44 16.69
CA ASP A 111 2.52 -0.07 17.23
C ASP A 111 3.92 0.19 17.80
N ARG A 112 4.51 -0.80 18.48
CA ARG A 112 5.89 -0.69 18.98
C ARG A 112 6.92 -0.55 17.85
N HIS A 113 6.70 -1.22 16.73
CA HIS A 113 7.61 -1.23 15.58
C HIS A 113 7.38 -0.07 14.59
N ARG A 114 6.25 0.59 14.66
CA ARG A 114 5.89 1.66 13.72
C ARG A 114 6.81 2.88 13.80
N GLY A 115 7.38 3.17 14.95
CA GLY A 115 8.16 4.37 15.20
C GLY A 115 7.30 5.64 15.32
N ALA A 116 7.96 6.79 15.42
CA ALA A 116 7.28 8.08 15.46
C ALA A 116 6.64 8.40 14.09
N VAL A 117 5.40 8.87 14.13
CA VAL A 117 4.72 9.41 12.93
C VAL A 117 4.99 10.91 12.88
N PRO A 118 5.54 11.44 11.77
CA PRO A 118 5.73 12.89 11.61
C PRO A 118 4.40 13.63 11.77
N GLU A 119 4.46 14.81 12.38
CA GLU A 119 3.31 15.70 12.48
C GLU A 119 2.85 16.11 11.09
N PHE A 120 1.54 16.17 10.89
CA PHE A 120 0.96 16.70 9.66
C PHE A 120 0.56 18.16 9.89
N VAL A 121 1.11 19.07 9.07
CA VAL A 121 0.87 20.50 9.15
C VAL A 121 0.15 21.01 7.92
N THR A 122 -0.74 21.98 8.11
CA THR A 122 -1.49 22.65 7.03
C THR A 122 -0.83 23.95 6.61
N GLU A 123 0.10 24.47 7.41
CA GLU A 123 0.89 25.65 7.13
C GLU A 123 2.37 25.28 7.14
N ALA A 124 3.09 25.58 6.08
CA ALA A 124 4.51 25.36 5.97
C ALA A 124 5.15 26.40 5.05
N LYS A 125 6.41 26.70 5.28
CA LYS A 125 7.21 27.64 4.48
C LYS A 125 8.62 27.08 4.29
N GLY A 126 9.33 27.64 3.32
CA GLY A 126 10.71 27.26 3.03
C GLY A 126 10.78 26.07 2.09
N ARG A 127 11.63 25.11 2.36
CA ARG A 127 11.82 23.96 1.46
C ARG A 127 11.15 22.69 1.97
N GLY A 128 10.70 21.86 1.02
CA GLY A 128 10.17 20.55 1.29
C GLY A 128 10.65 19.52 0.28
N ALA A 129 10.96 18.32 0.78
CA ALA A 129 11.33 17.18 -0.06
C ALA A 129 10.12 16.30 -0.35
N VAL A 130 9.95 15.86 -1.59
CA VAL A 130 8.84 14.99 -2.00
C VAL A 130 8.99 13.60 -1.37
N GLU A 131 8.05 13.18 -0.53
CA GLU A 131 7.93 11.81 -0.03
C GLU A 131 7.03 10.95 -0.93
N SER A 132 5.99 11.54 -1.48
CA SER A 132 5.03 10.86 -2.37
C SER A 132 4.34 11.88 -3.26
N PHE A 133 3.82 11.42 -4.39
CA PHE A 133 3.12 12.30 -5.33
C PHE A 133 2.06 11.57 -6.12
N THR A 134 1.17 12.33 -6.72
CA THR A 134 0.25 11.89 -7.76
C THR A 134 -0.09 13.06 -8.68
N ALA A 135 -0.66 12.76 -9.84
CA ALA A 135 -1.25 13.75 -10.73
C ALA A 135 -2.74 13.47 -10.92
N ILE A 136 -3.52 14.52 -10.92
CA ILE A 136 -4.96 14.47 -11.17
C ILE A 136 -5.18 14.83 -12.64
N TYR A 137 -5.90 13.96 -13.32
CA TYR A 137 -6.22 14.10 -14.72
C TYR A 137 -7.70 14.40 -14.91
N GLY A 138 -7.99 15.30 -15.82
CA GLY A 138 -9.34 15.57 -16.29
C GLY A 138 -9.87 14.44 -17.17
N ARG A 139 -11.14 14.57 -17.54
CA ARG A 139 -11.82 13.53 -18.36
C ARG A 139 -11.23 13.40 -19.78
N SER A 140 -10.66 14.43 -20.32
CA SER A 140 -9.98 14.46 -21.62
C SER A 140 -8.52 14.03 -21.58
N GLY A 141 -8.00 13.71 -20.37
CA GLY A 141 -6.64 13.22 -20.18
C GLY A 141 -5.60 14.31 -19.95
N GLU A 142 -6.00 15.56 -19.85
CA GLU A 142 -5.14 16.67 -19.44
C GLU A 142 -4.82 16.60 -17.94
N VAL A 143 -3.64 17.07 -17.55
CA VAL A 143 -3.28 17.20 -16.13
C VAL A 143 -3.94 18.44 -15.56
N GLU A 144 -4.83 18.25 -14.60
CA GLU A 144 -5.45 19.35 -13.86
C GLU A 144 -4.50 19.95 -12.82
N HIS A 145 -3.81 19.11 -12.06
CA HIS A 145 -2.79 19.52 -11.10
C HIS A 145 -2.01 18.30 -10.58
N GLY A 146 -0.85 18.55 -10.03
CA GLY A 146 -0.12 17.59 -9.21
C GLY A 146 -0.46 17.74 -7.73
N VAL A 147 -0.28 16.66 -6.97
CA VAL A 147 -0.36 16.66 -5.50
C VAL A 147 0.90 16.00 -4.96
N VAL A 148 1.56 16.66 -4.03
CA VAL A 148 2.79 16.15 -3.40
C VAL A 148 2.63 16.09 -1.89
N MET A 149 3.08 14.99 -1.30
CA MET A 149 3.34 14.89 0.12
C MET A 149 4.80 15.28 0.35
N LEU A 150 5.01 16.24 1.20
CA LEU A 150 6.33 16.82 1.46
C LEU A 150 6.78 16.49 2.88
N GLN A 151 8.07 16.20 3.02
CA GLN A 151 8.76 16.31 4.29
C GLN A 151 9.34 17.72 4.40
N THR A 152 8.96 18.45 5.43
CA THR A 152 9.47 19.80 5.72
C THR A 152 10.83 19.75 6.41
N ASN A 153 11.52 20.88 6.47
CA ASN A 153 12.81 20.98 7.19
C ASN A 153 12.69 20.64 8.69
N ASP A 154 11.51 20.86 9.29
CA ASP A 154 11.22 20.55 10.70
C ASP A 154 10.76 19.10 10.89
N ASN A 155 10.96 18.24 9.88
CA ASN A 155 10.54 16.83 9.89
C ASN A 155 9.03 16.61 10.05
N ALA A 156 8.21 17.62 9.76
CA ALA A 156 6.77 17.49 9.64
C ALA A 156 6.38 17.10 8.20
N ARG A 157 5.14 16.72 8.01
CA ARG A 157 4.55 16.46 6.70
C ARG A 157 3.57 17.54 6.31
N ALA A 158 3.62 17.94 5.05
CA ALA A 158 2.66 18.86 4.46
C ALA A 158 2.15 18.33 3.12
N LEU A 159 0.91 18.62 2.79
CA LEU A 159 0.35 18.35 1.47
C LEU A 159 0.37 19.65 0.66
N ALA A 160 0.88 19.59 -0.56
CA ALA A 160 0.92 20.74 -1.44
C ALA A 160 0.44 20.39 -2.84
N ARG A 161 -0.10 21.39 -3.53
CA ARG A 161 -0.53 21.33 -4.92
C ARG A 161 0.62 21.77 -5.83
N VAL A 162 0.70 21.17 -7.00
CA VAL A 162 1.45 21.69 -8.14
C VAL A 162 0.43 22.12 -9.19
N PRO A 163 0.23 23.42 -9.39
CA PRO A 163 -0.82 23.91 -10.27
C PRO A 163 -0.52 23.61 -11.75
N ALA A 164 -1.57 23.48 -12.58
CA ALA A 164 -1.43 23.20 -14.01
C ALA A 164 -0.56 24.22 -14.74
N GLN A 165 -0.53 25.46 -14.27
CA GLN A 165 0.25 26.55 -14.85
C GLN A 165 1.75 26.44 -14.61
N ASP A 166 2.18 25.65 -13.60
CA ASP A 166 3.58 25.37 -13.36
C ASP A 166 4.04 24.14 -14.18
N GLY A 167 4.18 24.35 -15.47
CA GLY A 167 4.56 23.31 -16.40
C GLY A 167 5.93 22.68 -16.11
N ALA A 168 6.87 23.45 -15.54
CA ALA A 168 8.20 22.95 -15.21
C ALA A 168 8.14 21.93 -14.05
N THR A 169 7.43 22.28 -12.98
CA THR A 169 7.25 21.38 -11.83
C THR A 169 6.39 20.17 -12.19
N LEU A 170 5.35 20.36 -13.00
CA LEU A 170 4.56 19.22 -13.50
C LEU A 170 5.38 18.28 -14.38
N ALA A 171 6.20 18.79 -15.29
CA ALA A 171 7.08 17.96 -16.11
C ALA A 171 8.05 17.14 -15.24
N HIS A 172 8.57 17.73 -14.16
CA HIS A 172 9.40 17.02 -13.19
C HIS A 172 8.65 15.90 -12.46
N LEU A 173 7.38 16.13 -12.07
CA LEU A 173 6.56 15.10 -11.42
C LEU A 173 6.19 13.96 -12.37
N LEU A 174 6.01 14.25 -13.65
CA LEU A 174 5.54 13.31 -14.68
C LEU A 174 6.66 12.64 -15.46
N ASP A 175 7.92 12.92 -15.11
CA ASP A 175 9.08 12.28 -15.75
C ASP A 175 9.05 10.77 -15.48
N MET A 176 8.91 9.99 -16.56
CA MET A 176 8.84 8.53 -16.48
C MET A 176 10.21 7.87 -16.28
N ASP A 177 11.29 8.60 -16.53
CA ASP A 177 12.66 8.10 -16.42
C ASP A 177 13.27 8.36 -15.04
N ARG A 178 12.70 9.30 -14.27
CA ARG A 178 13.18 9.70 -12.95
C ARG A 178 12.04 9.78 -11.94
N THR A 179 12.27 9.26 -10.73
CA THR A 179 11.32 9.48 -9.65
C THR A 179 11.50 10.87 -9.06
N PRO A 180 10.42 11.64 -8.86
CA PRO A 180 10.49 12.91 -8.14
C PRO A 180 10.65 12.74 -6.61
N VAL A 181 10.50 11.53 -6.09
CA VAL A 181 10.67 11.26 -4.65
C VAL A 181 12.10 11.59 -4.23
N GLY A 182 12.23 12.41 -3.19
CA GLY A 182 13.50 12.95 -2.69
C GLY A 182 13.88 14.31 -3.30
N SER A 183 13.19 14.77 -4.36
CA SER A 183 13.44 16.10 -4.91
C SER A 183 13.03 17.18 -3.92
N SER A 184 13.87 18.22 -3.80
CA SER A 184 13.63 19.34 -2.91
C SER A 184 13.18 20.57 -3.70
N GLY A 185 12.22 21.30 -3.17
CA GLY A 185 11.66 22.52 -3.77
C GLY A 185 11.05 23.45 -2.74
N ASP A 186 10.57 24.58 -3.20
CA ASP A 186 10.02 25.63 -2.35
C ASP A 186 8.54 25.40 -2.07
N ILE A 187 8.16 25.61 -0.80
CA ILE A 187 6.77 25.59 -0.36
C ILE A 187 6.31 27.05 -0.30
N VAL A 188 5.23 27.36 -1.02
CA VAL A 188 4.61 28.70 -1.04
C VAL A 188 3.12 28.58 -0.71
N SER A 189 2.55 29.60 -0.10
CA SER A 189 1.10 29.68 0.10
C SER A 189 0.48 30.41 -1.08
N ALA A 190 -0.50 29.80 -1.72
CA ALA A 190 -1.29 30.41 -2.77
C ALA A 190 -2.34 31.38 -2.17
N ASP A 191 -2.95 32.20 -3.01
CA ASP A 191 -3.97 33.19 -2.60
C ASP A 191 -5.23 32.53 -2.01
N ASP A 192 -5.51 31.28 -2.39
CA ASP A 192 -6.61 30.45 -1.87
C ASP A 192 -6.27 29.74 -0.54
N GLY A 193 -5.08 29.98 0.02
CA GLY A 193 -4.61 29.37 1.26
C GLY A 193 -4.08 27.94 1.11
N VAL A 194 -4.09 27.39 -0.10
CA VAL A 194 -3.51 26.06 -0.37
C VAL A 194 -1.99 26.18 -0.49
N LEU A 195 -1.25 25.22 0.08
CA LEU A 195 0.18 25.15 -0.15
C LEU A 195 0.45 24.70 -1.59
N GLU A 196 1.43 25.33 -2.23
CA GLU A 196 1.98 24.93 -3.53
C GLU A 196 3.46 24.57 -3.37
N TRP A 197 3.90 23.63 -4.17
CA TRP A 197 5.30 23.23 -4.22
C TRP A 197 5.85 23.47 -5.62
N ARG A 198 7.09 24.00 -5.67
CA ARG A 198 7.81 24.29 -6.90
C ARG A 198 9.20 23.65 -6.83
N VAL A 199 9.53 22.86 -7.83
CA VAL A 199 10.88 22.28 -7.93
C VAL A 199 11.94 23.36 -7.97
N GLY A 200 12.99 23.22 -7.16
CA GLY A 200 14.06 24.18 -7.05
C GLY A 200 15.31 23.81 -7.83
#